data_94d5090ec9a004a30476de53978271e8
#
_entry.id   94d5090ec9a004a30476de53978271e8
#
_cell.length_a   1.000
_cell.length_b   1.000
_cell.length_c   1.000
_cell.angle_alpha   90.00
_cell.angle_beta   90.00
_cell.angle_gamma   90.00
#
_symmetry.space_group_name_H-M   'P 1'
#
loop_
_entity.id
_entity.type
_entity.pdbx_description
1 polymer ?
#
loop_
_entity_poly.entity_id
_entity_poly.type
_entity_poly.pdbx_seq_one_letter_code
_entity_poly.pdbx_strand_id
1 'polypeptide(L)'
;SITSYLEMRSEDVVLSVLPLSFDYGLYQLLMCVMLGATLVLEKSFAFPQKILPMLASEKVSVFPLVPTMAALMVQLRSFDARWSASVRTLTNTAAALPPAHILKLQERFPAARLFSMYGMTESKRCTWLPPEYLPTRPGSVGMAIPGTEVWVVDEAGERLPANRIGELVVRGGHVMQGYWRNEEATAKALRPGRYAWEKVLHTGDLFRIDEDGFCWFIGRKDDILKSRGEKVSPKEVENVLYALEGVAEAALVGVPDEIQGQALKAIIVLADGVRLEADAVIAHCMARLEDFMVPRLVEFRDALPKTSSGKIRRAALQPGECTQRFDF
;
A
#
# COMPACT_ATOMS: atom_id res chain seq x y z
N SER A 1 -14.33 -0.73 16.23
CA SER A 1 -12.88 -0.97 16.20
C SER A 1 -12.13 0.17 15.49
N ILE A 2 -12.44 0.47 14.19
CA ILE A 2 -11.66 1.47 13.42
C ILE A 2 -11.71 2.86 14.06
N THR A 3 -12.88 3.36 14.42
CA THR A 3 -13.04 4.67 15.04
C THR A 3 -12.35 4.76 16.39
N SER A 4 -12.27 3.65 17.13
CA SER A 4 -11.61 3.56 18.43
C SER A 4 -10.11 3.79 18.34
N TYR A 5 -9.36 3.02 17.51
CA TYR A 5 -7.93 3.20 17.42
C TYR A 5 -7.49 4.44 16.63
N LEU A 6 -8.35 4.97 15.75
CA LEU A 6 -8.13 6.26 15.08
C LEU A 6 -8.49 7.44 16.00
N GLU A 7 -9.09 7.17 17.16
CA GLU A 7 -9.55 8.20 18.11
C GLU A 7 -10.46 9.25 17.44
N MET A 8 -11.33 8.77 16.55
CA MET A 8 -12.29 9.64 15.84
C MET A 8 -13.40 10.12 16.77
N ARG A 9 -13.85 11.35 16.55
CA ARG A 9 -14.82 12.07 17.40
C ARG A 9 -15.93 12.68 16.54
N SER A 10 -17.02 13.09 17.20
CA SER A 10 -18.14 13.82 16.56
C SER A 10 -17.74 15.16 15.96
N GLU A 11 -16.72 15.81 16.55
CA GLU A 11 -16.22 17.11 16.11
C GLU A 11 -15.28 17.01 14.90
N ASP A 12 -14.93 15.79 14.47
CA ASP A 12 -14.04 15.62 13.33
C ASP A 12 -14.66 16.05 12.02
N VAL A 13 -13.83 16.66 11.19
CA VAL A 13 -14.11 16.95 9.79
C VAL A 13 -13.22 16.06 8.94
N VAL A 14 -13.81 15.14 8.21
CA VAL A 14 -13.13 14.21 7.31
C VAL A 14 -13.24 14.71 5.88
N LEU A 15 -12.13 14.95 5.20
CA LEU A 15 -12.12 15.23 3.75
C LEU A 15 -11.82 13.92 3.00
N SER A 16 -12.80 13.42 2.25
CA SER A 16 -12.65 12.22 1.43
C SER A 16 -12.77 12.53 -0.05
N VAL A 17 -11.75 12.15 -0.80
CA VAL A 17 -11.70 12.17 -2.27
C VAL A 17 -11.76 10.75 -2.85
N LEU A 18 -11.99 9.77 -1.99
CA LEU A 18 -12.01 8.35 -2.34
C LEU A 18 -13.40 7.95 -2.85
N PRO A 19 -13.51 7.18 -3.94
CA PRO A 19 -14.80 6.72 -4.44
C PRO A 19 -15.57 5.91 -3.39
N LEU A 20 -16.87 6.14 -3.26
CA LEU A 20 -17.73 5.36 -2.34
C LEU A 20 -17.92 3.90 -2.80
N SER A 21 -17.62 3.58 -4.07
CA SER A 21 -17.55 2.22 -4.58
C SER A 21 -16.31 1.45 -4.11
N PHE A 22 -15.34 2.18 -3.58
CA PHE A 22 -14.15 1.61 -2.93
C PHE A 22 -14.40 1.54 -1.42
N ASP A 23 -14.13 0.40 -0.82
CA ASP A 23 -14.41 0.13 0.58
C ASP A 23 -13.81 1.19 1.52
N TYR A 24 -12.60 1.67 1.25
CA TYR A 24 -11.96 2.71 2.05
C TYR A 24 -12.71 4.05 2.02
N GLY A 25 -13.24 4.44 0.85
CA GLY A 25 -14.08 5.63 0.71
C GLY A 25 -15.45 5.45 1.41
N LEU A 26 -16.12 4.30 1.19
CA LEU A 26 -17.41 4.01 1.82
C LEU A 26 -17.33 4.07 3.35
N TYR A 27 -16.25 3.56 3.93
CA TYR A 27 -16.10 3.57 5.39
C TYR A 27 -15.84 4.96 5.97
N GLN A 28 -15.34 5.94 5.20
CA GLN A 28 -15.31 7.31 5.68
C GLN A 28 -16.73 7.82 5.93
N LEU A 29 -17.65 7.56 4.99
CA LEU A 29 -19.05 7.90 5.15
C LEU A 29 -19.67 7.19 6.37
N LEU A 30 -19.52 5.88 6.47
CA LEU A 30 -20.14 5.09 7.55
C LEU A 30 -19.61 5.50 8.92
N MET A 31 -18.31 5.76 9.06
CA MET A 31 -17.72 6.22 10.33
C MET A 31 -18.22 7.61 10.71
N CYS A 32 -18.32 8.55 9.76
CA CYS A 32 -18.86 9.88 10.02
C CYS A 32 -20.32 9.82 10.47
N VAL A 33 -21.17 9.04 9.77
CA VAL A 33 -22.57 8.84 10.16
C VAL A 33 -22.67 8.23 11.55
N MET A 34 -21.88 7.21 11.85
CA MET A 34 -21.90 6.53 13.15
C MET A 34 -21.53 7.47 14.32
N LEU A 35 -20.58 8.39 14.10
CA LEU A 35 -20.09 9.29 15.13
C LEU A 35 -20.79 10.65 15.18
N GLY A 36 -21.59 10.98 14.16
CA GLY A 36 -22.12 12.34 13.97
C GLY A 36 -21.05 13.34 13.52
N ALA A 37 -19.95 12.86 12.91
CA ALA A 37 -18.87 13.70 12.39
C ALA A 37 -19.20 14.28 11.02
N THR A 38 -18.48 15.32 10.62
CA THR A 38 -18.66 15.96 9.31
C THR A 38 -17.86 15.24 8.23
N LEU A 39 -18.50 14.97 7.08
CA LEU A 39 -17.82 14.43 5.90
C LEU A 39 -17.88 15.47 4.77
N VAL A 40 -16.73 15.91 4.31
CA VAL A 40 -16.53 16.70 3.09
C VAL A 40 -16.17 15.74 1.97
N LEU A 41 -17.03 15.65 0.95
CA LEU A 41 -16.84 14.76 -0.19
C LEU A 41 -16.39 15.53 -1.41
N GLU A 42 -15.29 15.07 -2.00
CA GLU A 42 -14.76 15.55 -3.26
C GLU A 42 -14.58 14.41 -4.26
N LYS A 43 -14.66 14.72 -5.55
CA LYS A 43 -14.69 13.70 -6.60
C LYS A 43 -13.35 13.01 -6.81
N SER A 44 -12.24 13.72 -6.61
CA SER A 44 -10.92 13.22 -7.05
C SER A 44 -9.80 14.07 -6.47
N PHE A 45 -8.63 13.48 -6.30
CA PHE A 45 -7.36 14.15 -5.96
C PHE A 45 -6.49 14.49 -7.19
N ALA A 46 -7.03 14.42 -8.40
CA ALA A 46 -6.27 14.68 -9.63
C ALA A 46 -5.65 16.09 -9.68
N PHE A 47 -6.23 17.05 -8.99
CA PHE A 47 -5.74 18.42 -8.89
C PHE A 47 -5.47 18.79 -7.43
N PRO A 48 -4.31 18.43 -6.86
CA PRO A 48 -4.00 18.69 -5.44
C PRO A 48 -4.15 20.17 -5.04
N GLN A 49 -3.83 21.09 -5.95
CA GLN A 49 -3.94 22.54 -5.72
C GLN A 49 -5.37 23.02 -5.47
N LYS A 50 -6.39 22.25 -5.87
CA LYS A 50 -7.80 22.55 -5.57
C LYS A 50 -8.24 21.92 -4.24
N ILE A 51 -7.70 20.76 -3.90
CA ILE A 51 -8.12 19.97 -2.75
C ILE A 51 -7.38 20.40 -1.47
N LEU A 52 -6.07 20.63 -1.55
CA LEU A 52 -5.28 20.95 -0.35
C LEU A 52 -5.71 22.23 0.37
N PRO A 53 -6.10 23.33 -0.32
CA PRO A 53 -6.65 24.50 0.36
C PRO A 53 -7.91 24.20 1.19
N MET A 54 -8.70 23.19 0.80
CA MET A 54 -9.90 22.79 1.53
C MET A 54 -9.58 22.22 2.92
N LEU A 55 -8.38 21.65 3.11
CA LEU A 55 -7.93 21.20 4.43
C LEU A 55 -8.00 22.35 5.45
N ALA A 56 -7.63 23.56 5.03
CA ALA A 56 -7.68 24.75 5.88
C ALA A 56 -9.09 25.39 5.91
N SER A 57 -9.75 25.58 4.75
CA SER A 57 -11.05 26.27 4.69
C SER A 57 -12.15 25.49 5.41
N GLU A 58 -12.15 24.16 5.33
CA GLU A 58 -13.12 23.28 6.01
C GLU A 58 -12.64 22.83 7.40
N LYS A 59 -11.46 23.29 7.86
CA LYS A 59 -10.84 22.89 9.15
C LYS A 59 -10.74 21.37 9.29
N VAL A 60 -10.31 20.69 8.22
CA VAL A 60 -10.21 19.24 8.18
C VAL A 60 -9.30 18.71 9.26
N SER A 61 -9.78 17.76 10.05
CA SER A 61 -9.01 17.11 11.12
C SER A 61 -8.51 15.71 10.74
N VAL A 62 -9.22 15.02 9.83
CA VAL A 62 -8.89 13.67 9.37
C VAL A 62 -8.82 13.63 7.85
N PHE A 63 -7.68 13.19 7.31
CA PHE A 63 -7.48 13.11 5.87
C PHE A 63 -7.03 11.70 5.45
N PRO A 64 -7.95 10.87 4.94
CA PRO A 64 -7.63 9.57 4.39
C PRO A 64 -6.94 9.71 3.03
N LEU A 65 -5.86 8.97 2.83
CA LEU A 65 -5.09 9.00 1.61
C LEU A 65 -4.69 7.60 1.12
N VAL A 66 -4.36 7.52 -0.14
CA VAL A 66 -3.76 6.36 -0.78
C VAL A 66 -2.37 6.72 -1.31
N PRO A 67 -1.48 5.74 -1.58
CA PRO A 67 -0.10 6.03 -1.98
C PRO A 67 0.05 6.97 -3.17
N THR A 68 -0.87 6.94 -4.14
CA THR A 68 -0.86 7.85 -5.29
C THR A 68 -1.11 9.31 -4.90
N MET A 69 -1.99 9.55 -3.92
CA MET A 69 -2.20 10.89 -3.35
C MET A 69 -0.96 11.37 -2.60
N ALA A 70 -0.35 10.46 -1.81
CA ALA A 70 0.90 10.74 -1.12
C ALA A 70 2.00 11.13 -2.11
N ALA A 71 2.17 10.37 -3.20
CA ALA A 71 3.14 10.66 -4.24
C ALA A 71 2.91 12.04 -4.86
N LEU A 72 1.68 12.38 -5.23
CA LEU A 72 1.34 13.71 -5.76
C LEU A 72 1.65 14.82 -4.76
N MET A 73 1.30 14.65 -3.48
CA MET A 73 1.60 15.63 -2.45
C MET A 73 3.11 15.82 -2.26
N VAL A 74 3.86 14.72 -2.24
CA VAL A 74 5.33 14.74 -2.05
C VAL A 74 6.05 15.47 -3.20
N GLN A 75 5.50 15.42 -4.42
CA GLN A 75 6.08 16.07 -5.60
C GLN A 75 5.77 17.57 -5.72
N LEU A 76 4.82 18.10 -4.95
CA LEU A 76 4.50 19.53 -5.02
C LEU A 76 5.74 20.37 -4.72
N ARG A 77 6.06 21.32 -5.60
CA ARG A 77 7.20 22.26 -5.44
C ARG A 77 7.00 23.21 -4.26
N SER A 78 5.74 23.54 -3.97
CA SER A 78 5.37 24.39 -2.83
C SER A 78 4.20 23.75 -2.08
N PHE A 79 4.25 23.80 -0.76
CA PHE A 79 3.20 23.34 0.13
C PHE A 79 2.96 24.44 1.18
N ASP A 80 1.75 24.98 1.22
CA ASP A 80 1.40 25.98 2.20
C ASP A 80 1.16 25.31 3.57
N ALA A 81 1.94 25.67 4.56
CA ALA A 81 1.84 25.10 5.91
C ALA A 81 0.44 25.31 6.55
N ARG A 82 -0.31 26.32 6.10
CA ARG A 82 -1.69 26.57 6.58
C ARG A 82 -2.62 25.42 6.22
N TRP A 83 -2.36 24.68 5.13
CA TRP A 83 -3.19 23.54 4.71
C TRP A 83 -3.16 22.40 5.72
N SER A 84 -2.04 22.20 6.39
CA SER A 84 -1.86 21.11 7.36
C SER A 84 -2.24 21.46 8.80
N ALA A 85 -2.49 22.74 9.08
CA ALA A 85 -2.60 23.25 10.45
C ALA A 85 -3.72 22.60 11.30
N SER A 86 -4.84 22.23 10.69
CA SER A 86 -5.97 21.58 11.37
C SER A 86 -5.90 20.04 11.34
N VAL A 87 -5.06 19.47 10.45
CA VAL A 87 -5.03 18.02 10.24
C VAL A 87 -4.29 17.35 11.41
N ARG A 88 -5.01 16.58 12.20
CA ARG A 88 -4.46 15.79 13.32
C ARG A 88 -4.22 14.32 12.97
N THR A 89 -4.91 13.81 11.94
CA THR A 89 -4.86 12.40 11.57
C THR A 89 -4.75 12.25 10.06
N LEU A 90 -3.68 11.58 9.63
CA LEU A 90 -3.56 11.02 8.29
C LEU A 90 -3.75 9.52 8.36
N THR A 91 -4.50 8.95 7.46
CA THR A 91 -4.65 7.49 7.39
C THR A 91 -4.27 6.99 6.01
N ASN A 92 -3.55 5.87 5.93
CA ASN A 92 -3.19 5.21 4.69
C ASN A 92 -3.54 3.73 4.72
N THR A 93 -4.12 3.27 3.63
CA THR A 93 -4.34 1.85 3.34
C THR A 93 -4.37 1.64 1.81
N ALA A 94 -4.85 0.51 1.36
CA ALA A 94 -4.92 0.09 -0.04
C ALA A 94 -3.59 -0.43 -0.61
N ALA A 95 -2.46 0.22 -0.29
CA ALA A 95 -1.11 -0.26 -0.54
C ALA A 95 -0.15 0.35 0.47
N ALA A 96 0.99 -0.30 0.70
CA ALA A 96 2.00 0.21 1.62
C ALA A 96 2.64 1.50 1.07
N LEU A 97 2.74 2.53 1.92
CA LEU A 97 3.50 3.74 1.60
C LEU A 97 5.00 3.42 1.57
N PRO A 98 5.73 3.92 0.57
CA PRO A 98 7.18 3.93 0.61
C PRO A 98 7.69 4.71 1.83
N PRO A 99 8.72 4.23 2.56
CA PRO A 99 9.28 4.96 3.70
C PRO A 99 9.70 6.40 3.38
N ALA A 100 10.24 6.64 2.19
CA ALA A 100 10.60 7.99 1.72
C ALA A 100 9.37 8.93 1.63
N HIS A 101 8.21 8.41 1.25
CA HIS A 101 6.98 9.21 1.23
C HIS A 101 6.44 9.49 2.64
N ILE A 102 6.60 8.53 3.57
CA ILE A 102 6.21 8.71 4.98
C ILE A 102 6.95 9.90 5.59
N LEU A 103 8.28 9.96 5.44
CA LEU A 103 9.10 11.05 5.95
C LEU A 103 8.66 12.41 5.40
N LYS A 104 8.48 12.53 4.09
CA LYS A 104 8.05 13.78 3.45
C LYS A 104 6.61 14.18 3.84
N LEU A 105 5.71 13.22 4.08
CA LEU A 105 4.38 13.52 4.61
C LEU A 105 4.44 14.05 6.04
N GLN A 106 5.30 13.49 6.90
CA GLN A 106 5.50 13.98 8.26
C GLN A 106 6.07 15.41 8.28
N GLU A 107 6.98 15.76 7.35
CA GLU A 107 7.47 17.13 7.19
C GLU A 107 6.36 18.10 6.80
N ARG A 108 5.43 17.70 5.92
CA ARG A 108 4.31 18.54 5.45
C ARG A 108 3.15 18.63 6.44
N PHE A 109 2.96 17.61 7.25
CA PHE A 109 1.90 17.50 8.25
C PHE A 109 2.49 17.25 9.65
N PRO A 110 3.30 18.18 10.20
CA PRO A 110 4.10 17.92 11.40
C PRO A 110 3.26 17.67 12.66
N ALA A 111 2.01 18.15 12.70
CA ALA A 111 1.09 17.93 13.81
C ALA A 111 0.22 16.67 13.64
N ALA A 112 0.25 16.05 12.45
CA ALA A 112 -0.62 14.92 12.16
C ALA A 112 0.02 13.58 12.56
N ARG A 113 -0.80 12.73 13.16
CA ARG A 113 -0.46 11.31 13.40
C ARG A 113 -0.76 10.52 12.13
N LEU A 114 0.23 9.86 11.56
CA LEU A 114 0.06 9.04 10.36
C LEU A 114 -0.15 7.57 10.75
N PHE A 115 -1.31 7.04 10.41
CA PHE A 115 -1.69 5.64 10.61
C PHE A 115 -1.45 4.84 9.33
N SER A 116 -0.48 3.94 9.34
CA SER A 116 -0.28 2.94 8.30
C SER A 116 -1.13 1.71 8.63
N MET A 117 -1.96 1.29 7.68
CA MET A 117 -2.91 0.21 7.91
C MET A 117 -2.91 -0.78 6.75
N TYR A 118 -3.28 -2.02 7.04
CA TYR A 118 -3.56 -3.02 6.02
C TYR A 118 -4.99 -3.52 6.16
N GLY A 119 -5.59 -3.80 5.03
CA GLY A 119 -6.90 -4.40 4.89
C GLY A 119 -7.23 -4.67 3.44
N MET A 120 -8.32 -5.37 3.24
CA MET A 120 -8.82 -5.79 1.93
C MET A 120 -10.35 -5.83 1.97
N THR A 121 -10.99 -5.87 0.82
CA THR A 121 -12.45 -5.86 0.74
C THR A 121 -13.09 -6.96 1.58
N GLU A 122 -12.45 -8.13 1.64
CA GLU A 122 -12.92 -9.33 2.33
C GLU A 122 -12.89 -9.24 3.88
N SER A 123 -12.18 -8.24 4.43
CA SER A 123 -12.02 -8.10 5.89
C SER A 123 -11.88 -6.64 6.36
N LYS A 124 -12.03 -5.66 5.48
CA LYS A 124 -11.91 -4.22 5.77
C LYS A 124 -10.53 -3.77 6.24
N ARG A 125 -10.29 -3.87 7.54
CA ARG A 125 -9.03 -3.60 8.22
C ARG A 125 -8.63 -4.82 9.01
N CYS A 126 -7.40 -5.21 8.85
CA CYS A 126 -6.81 -6.32 9.59
C CYS A 126 -5.79 -5.82 10.59
N THR A 127 -4.97 -4.85 10.17
CA THR A 127 -3.89 -4.33 11.02
C THR A 127 -3.80 -2.81 10.95
N TRP A 128 -3.17 -2.22 11.97
CA TRP A 128 -2.85 -0.81 12.06
C TRP A 128 -1.54 -0.62 12.81
N LEU A 129 -0.72 0.32 12.36
CA LEU A 129 0.51 0.71 13.02
C LEU A 129 0.22 1.90 13.94
N PRO A 130 0.37 1.76 15.26
CA PRO A 130 0.31 2.90 16.15
C PRO A 130 1.36 3.94 15.75
N PRO A 131 1.00 5.23 15.62
CA PRO A 131 1.88 6.27 15.07
C PRO A 131 3.22 6.42 15.78
N GLU A 132 3.31 6.08 17.06
CA GLU A 132 4.53 6.08 17.87
C GLU A 132 5.59 5.09 17.40
N TYR A 133 5.19 4.02 16.72
CA TYR A 133 6.12 3.03 16.12
C TYR A 133 6.54 3.37 14.70
N LEU A 134 5.94 4.39 14.08
CA LEU A 134 6.25 4.74 12.70
C LEU A 134 7.74 5.12 12.48
N PRO A 135 8.41 5.85 13.40
CA PRO A 135 9.84 6.18 13.25
C PRO A 135 10.77 4.96 13.28
N THR A 136 10.43 3.94 14.07
CA THR A 136 11.25 2.73 14.23
C THR A 136 10.85 1.59 13.31
N ARG A 137 9.59 1.60 12.81
CA ARG A 137 9.03 0.56 11.96
C ARG A 137 8.30 1.13 10.71
N PRO A 138 8.93 1.99 9.90
CA PRO A 138 8.23 2.75 8.85
C PRO A 138 7.65 1.88 7.72
N GLY A 139 8.13 0.64 7.56
CA GLY A 139 7.63 -0.31 6.57
C GLY A 139 6.56 -1.28 7.09
N SER A 140 6.28 -1.26 8.40
CA SER A 140 5.26 -2.11 8.99
C SER A 140 3.85 -1.56 8.72
N VAL A 141 2.87 -2.46 8.64
CA VAL A 141 1.45 -2.13 8.65
C VAL A 141 0.80 -2.42 10.02
N GLY A 142 1.65 -2.58 11.03
CA GLY A 142 1.27 -2.68 12.44
C GLY A 142 0.82 -4.04 12.92
N MET A 143 0.01 -4.04 13.95
CA MET A 143 -0.52 -5.22 14.64
C MET A 143 -2.01 -5.40 14.31
N ALA A 144 -2.56 -6.58 14.65
CA ALA A 144 -3.97 -6.86 14.52
C ALA A 144 -4.85 -5.79 15.21
N ILE A 145 -5.92 -5.37 14.55
CA ILE A 145 -6.90 -4.46 15.16
C ILE A 145 -7.65 -5.17 16.30
N PRO A 146 -8.24 -4.43 17.27
CA PRO A 146 -9.03 -5.02 18.33
C PRO A 146 -10.13 -5.96 17.84
N GLY A 147 -10.19 -7.18 18.40
CA GLY A 147 -11.12 -8.23 18.01
C GLY A 147 -10.72 -9.04 16.77
N THR A 148 -9.48 -8.91 16.35
CA THR A 148 -8.90 -9.62 15.21
C THR A 148 -7.67 -10.41 15.64
N GLU A 149 -7.50 -11.59 15.06
CA GLU A 149 -6.27 -12.37 15.15
C GLU A 149 -5.68 -12.54 13.75
N VAL A 150 -4.36 -12.40 13.64
CA VAL A 150 -3.62 -12.61 12.40
C VAL A 150 -2.42 -13.53 12.65
N TRP A 151 -2.11 -14.38 11.69
CA TRP A 151 -0.91 -15.22 11.71
C TRP A 151 -0.51 -15.55 10.27
N VAL A 152 0.70 -16.07 10.09
CA VAL A 152 1.17 -16.53 8.79
C VAL A 152 1.21 -18.06 8.74
N VAL A 153 0.92 -18.60 7.54
CA VAL A 153 0.96 -20.04 7.28
C VAL A 153 1.84 -20.35 6.08
N ASP A 154 2.37 -21.57 6.04
CA ASP A 154 3.07 -22.10 4.89
C ASP A 154 2.12 -22.60 3.77
N GLU A 155 2.68 -23.26 2.75
CA GLU A 155 1.89 -23.80 1.64
C GLU A 155 0.99 -24.99 2.06
N ALA A 156 1.33 -25.69 3.14
CA ALA A 156 0.53 -26.76 3.73
C ALA A 156 -0.62 -26.20 4.62
N GLY A 157 -0.59 -24.93 4.95
CA GLY A 157 -1.54 -24.28 5.85
C GLY A 157 -1.13 -24.32 7.33
N GLU A 158 0.09 -24.78 7.63
CA GLU A 158 0.61 -24.86 8.98
C GLU A 158 1.11 -23.48 9.45
N ARG A 159 0.81 -23.14 10.70
CA ARG A 159 1.20 -21.85 11.30
C ARG A 159 2.72 -21.75 11.43
N LEU A 160 3.28 -20.66 10.90
CA LEU A 160 4.71 -20.40 10.96
C LEU A 160 5.09 -19.63 12.24
N PRO A 161 6.32 -19.82 12.74
CA PRO A 161 6.86 -19.02 13.83
C PRO A 161 7.16 -17.58 13.38
N ALA A 162 7.45 -16.70 14.35
CA ALA A 162 7.85 -15.33 14.09
C ALA A 162 9.01 -15.22 13.09
N ASN A 163 9.05 -14.12 12.37
CA ASN A 163 10.07 -13.78 11.37
C ASN A 163 10.11 -14.69 10.12
N ARG A 164 9.18 -15.64 9.97
CA ARG A 164 9.05 -16.43 8.73
C ARG A 164 8.02 -15.77 7.80
N ILE A 165 8.28 -15.90 6.49
CA ILE A 165 7.37 -15.41 5.44
C ILE A 165 6.36 -16.49 5.11
N GLY A 166 5.07 -16.15 5.12
CA GLY A 166 3.98 -17.02 4.76
C GLY A 166 2.74 -16.25 4.35
N GLU A 167 1.68 -16.96 3.95
CA GLU A 167 0.40 -16.36 3.64
C GLU A 167 -0.27 -15.86 4.92
N LEU A 168 -0.73 -14.59 4.92
CA LEU A 168 -1.47 -14.04 6.05
C LEU A 168 -2.86 -14.66 6.14
N VAL A 169 -3.22 -15.11 7.32
CA VAL A 169 -4.56 -15.60 7.66
C VAL A 169 -5.18 -14.66 8.68
N VAL A 170 -6.45 -14.36 8.51
CA VAL A 170 -7.20 -13.42 9.36
C VAL A 170 -8.42 -14.11 9.94
N ARG A 171 -8.60 -13.95 11.26
CA ARG A 171 -9.79 -14.32 12.03
C ARG A 171 -10.39 -13.09 12.65
N GLY A 172 -11.69 -12.91 12.53
CA GLY A 172 -12.41 -11.82 13.20
C GLY A 172 -13.85 -11.68 12.71
N GLY A 173 -14.69 -11.05 13.50
CA GLY A 173 -16.11 -10.85 13.18
C GLY A 173 -16.38 -9.94 11.97
N HIS A 174 -15.34 -9.30 11.44
CA HIS A 174 -15.38 -8.42 10.26
C HIS A 174 -14.99 -9.15 8.96
N VAL A 175 -14.59 -10.43 9.03
CA VAL A 175 -14.33 -11.25 7.85
C VAL A 175 -15.64 -11.49 7.10
N MET A 176 -15.61 -11.34 5.77
CA MET A 176 -16.78 -11.55 4.91
C MET A 176 -17.41 -12.94 5.09
N GLN A 177 -18.67 -13.07 4.75
CA GLN A 177 -19.35 -14.38 4.72
C GLN A 177 -19.08 -15.16 3.43
N GLY A 178 -18.66 -14.49 2.38
CA GLY A 178 -18.32 -15.06 1.08
C GLY A 178 -18.57 -14.10 -0.07
N TYR A 179 -18.19 -14.52 -1.28
CA TYR A 179 -18.48 -13.80 -2.51
C TYR A 179 -19.90 -14.13 -3.00
N TRP A 180 -20.63 -13.11 -3.39
CA TRP A 180 -22.00 -13.28 -3.85
C TRP A 180 -22.07 -14.21 -5.08
N ARG A 181 -22.85 -15.30 -4.97
CA ARG A 181 -23.04 -16.33 -6.01
C ARG A 181 -21.73 -16.89 -6.60
N ASN A 182 -20.68 -16.98 -5.79
CA ASN A 182 -19.39 -17.54 -6.20
C ASN A 182 -18.81 -18.41 -5.08
N GLU A 183 -19.31 -19.64 -5.00
CA GLU A 183 -18.92 -20.60 -3.96
C GLU A 183 -17.49 -21.08 -4.10
N GLU A 184 -17.00 -21.23 -5.34
CA GLU A 184 -15.63 -21.66 -5.62
C GLU A 184 -14.62 -20.63 -5.09
N ALA A 185 -14.77 -19.36 -5.45
CA ALA A 185 -13.92 -18.30 -4.93
C ALA A 185 -14.04 -18.15 -3.42
N THR A 186 -15.25 -18.33 -2.87
CA THR A 186 -15.49 -18.30 -1.43
C THR A 186 -14.73 -19.42 -0.72
N ALA A 187 -14.81 -20.65 -1.20
CA ALA A 187 -14.11 -21.79 -0.61
C ALA A 187 -12.57 -21.66 -0.71
N LYS A 188 -12.06 -20.99 -1.75
CA LYS A 188 -10.63 -20.71 -1.90
C LYS A 188 -10.15 -19.69 -0.86
N ALA A 189 -10.94 -18.65 -0.59
CA ALA A 189 -10.57 -17.57 0.33
C ALA A 189 -10.89 -17.88 1.79
N LEU A 190 -12.04 -18.50 2.05
CA LEU A 190 -12.53 -18.84 3.40
C LEU A 190 -12.37 -20.33 3.67
N ARG A 191 -11.38 -20.66 4.50
CA ARG A 191 -11.11 -22.06 4.87
C ARG A 191 -11.56 -22.37 6.28
N PRO A 192 -11.78 -23.66 6.63
CA PRO A 192 -12.10 -24.05 8.00
C PRO A 192 -11.08 -23.49 8.99
N GLY A 193 -11.58 -22.96 10.09
CA GLY A 193 -10.77 -22.52 11.20
C GLY A 193 -10.60 -23.61 12.27
N ARG A 194 -10.28 -23.20 13.49
CA ARG A 194 -10.09 -24.11 14.64
C ARG A 194 -11.40 -24.84 15.03
N TYR A 195 -12.53 -24.16 14.89
CA TYR A 195 -13.84 -24.68 15.28
C TYR A 195 -14.66 -25.07 14.04
N ALA A 196 -15.50 -26.10 14.16
CA ALA A 196 -16.27 -26.63 13.03
C ALA A 196 -17.19 -25.60 12.32
N TRP A 197 -17.64 -24.58 13.04
CA TRP A 197 -18.46 -23.49 12.52
C TRP A 197 -17.67 -22.30 12.00
N GLU A 198 -16.36 -22.29 12.25
CA GLU A 198 -15.50 -21.15 11.97
C GLU A 198 -14.90 -21.21 10.57
N LYS A 199 -14.85 -20.05 9.93
CA LYS A 199 -14.06 -19.83 8.72
C LYS A 199 -13.06 -18.73 8.96
N VAL A 200 -11.84 -18.91 8.44
CA VAL A 200 -10.76 -17.93 8.49
C VAL A 200 -10.40 -17.50 7.07
N LEU A 201 -10.02 -16.25 6.92
CA LEU A 201 -9.69 -15.68 5.61
C LEU A 201 -8.22 -15.93 5.29
N HIS A 202 -7.97 -16.65 4.20
CA HIS A 202 -6.68 -16.73 3.54
C HIS A 202 -6.56 -15.58 2.54
N THR A 203 -5.67 -14.63 2.83
CA THR A 203 -5.65 -13.33 2.12
C THR A 203 -5.03 -13.39 0.73
N GLY A 204 -4.23 -14.41 0.43
CA GLY A 204 -3.38 -14.46 -0.76
C GLY A 204 -2.20 -13.47 -0.71
N ASP A 205 -2.00 -12.81 0.42
CA ASP A 205 -0.92 -11.85 0.65
C ASP A 205 0.17 -12.49 1.52
N LEU A 206 1.43 -12.32 1.14
CA LEU A 206 2.58 -12.78 1.90
C LEU A 206 3.00 -11.73 2.92
N PHE A 207 3.21 -12.20 4.13
CA PHE A 207 3.61 -11.41 5.28
C PHE A 207 4.73 -12.05 6.07
N ARG A 208 5.46 -11.23 6.79
CA ARG A 208 6.28 -11.61 7.92
C ARG A 208 5.69 -10.95 9.17
N ILE A 209 5.54 -11.70 10.25
CA ILE A 209 5.17 -11.16 11.56
C ILE A 209 6.40 -11.31 12.46
N ASP A 210 6.83 -10.22 13.09
CA ASP A 210 7.98 -10.26 13.98
C ASP A 210 7.62 -10.75 15.40
N GLU A 211 8.61 -10.84 16.28
CA GLU A 211 8.44 -11.35 17.65
C GLU A 211 7.53 -10.46 18.50
N ASP A 212 7.47 -9.15 18.17
CA ASP A 212 6.60 -8.19 18.84
C ASP A 212 5.17 -8.16 18.25
N GLY A 213 4.90 -8.97 17.22
CA GLY A 213 3.59 -9.09 16.56
C GLY A 213 3.33 -8.05 15.46
N PHE A 214 4.33 -7.27 15.04
CA PHE A 214 4.19 -6.34 13.93
C PHE A 214 4.21 -7.07 12.59
N CYS A 215 3.29 -6.68 11.71
CA CYS A 215 3.08 -7.26 10.39
C CYS A 215 3.82 -6.45 9.32
N TRP A 216 4.52 -7.16 8.46
CA TRP A 216 5.28 -6.62 7.35
C TRP A 216 4.77 -7.22 6.05
N PHE A 217 4.17 -6.40 5.20
CA PHE A 217 3.68 -6.83 3.90
C PHE A 217 4.85 -7.08 2.95
N ILE A 218 4.92 -8.28 2.41
CA ILE A 218 5.97 -8.69 1.46
C ILE A 218 5.48 -8.53 0.03
N GLY A 219 4.27 -9.00 -0.28
CA GLY A 219 3.71 -8.93 -1.64
C GLY A 219 2.46 -9.79 -1.77
N ARG A 220 1.85 -9.75 -2.97
CA ARG A 220 0.82 -10.71 -3.33
C ARG A 220 1.48 -12.05 -3.67
N LYS A 221 0.85 -13.15 -3.26
CA LYS A 221 1.32 -14.50 -3.60
C LYS A 221 1.45 -14.68 -5.12
N ASP A 222 0.49 -14.12 -5.86
CA ASP A 222 0.44 -14.20 -7.33
C ASP A 222 1.35 -13.17 -8.03
N ASP A 223 1.83 -12.14 -7.33
CA ASP A 223 2.71 -11.08 -7.87
C ASP A 223 4.19 -11.35 -7.63
N ILE A 224 4.55 -12.38 -6.87
CA ILE A 224 5.96 -12.74 -6.63
C ILE A 224 6.61 -13.14 -7.94
N LEU A 225 7.68 -12.45 -8.26
CA LEU A 225 8.48 -12.69 -9.46
C LEU A 225 9.54 -13.77 -9.19
N LYS A 226 10.03 -14.38 -10.24
CA LYS A 226 11.18 -15.30 -10.18
C LYS A 226 12.33 -14.67 -10.95
N SER A 227 13.49 -14.57 -10.32
CA SER A 227 14.73 -14.11 -10.96
C SER A 227 15.84 -15.06 -10.58
N ARG A 228 16.49 -15.66 -11.57
CA ARG A 228 17.58 -16.64 -11.37
C ARG A 228 17.22 -17.78 -10.39
N GLY A 229 15.94 -18.21 -10.40
CA GLY A 229 15.44 -19.27 -9.51
C GLY A 229 14.97 -18.79 -8.14
N GLU A 230 15.30 -17.55 -7.74
CA GLU A 230 14.91 -16.94 -6.45
C GLU A 230 13.58 -16.21 -6.54
N LYS A 231 12.84 -16.16 -5.43
CA LYS A 231 11.59 -15.41 -5.30
C LYS A 231 11.90 -13.95 -5.01
N VAL A 232 11.39 -13.04 -5.83
CA VAL A 232 11.57 -11.58 -5.69
C VAL A 232 10.25 -10.92 -5.40
N SER A 233 10.19 -10.18 -4.31
CA SER A 233 9.07 -9.28 -4.00
C SER A 233 9.18 -8.01 -4.85
N PRO A 234 8.23 -7.70 -5.73
CA PRO A 234 8.23 -6.42 -6.43
C PRO A 234 8.27 -5.23 -5.49
N LYS A 235 7.58 -5.35 -4.35
CA LYS A 235 7.49 -4.27 -3.36
C LYS A 235 8.84 -3.89 -2.75
N GLU A 236 9.70 -4.86 -2.51
CA GLU A 236 11.02 -4.64 -1.95
C GLU A 236 11.90 -3.83 -2.90
N VAL A 237 11.92 -4.21 -4.17
CA VAL A 237 12.65 -3.48 -5.21
C VAL A 237 12.05 -2.09 -5.44
N GLU A 238 10.72 -1.98 -5.49
CA GLU A 238 10.02 -0.70 -5.64
C GLU A 238 10.34 0.27 -4.50
N ASN A 239 10.46 -0.21 -3.26
CA ASN A 239 10.85 0.64 -2.13
C ASN A 239 12.25 1.24 -2.33
N VAL A 240 13.19 0.47 -2.89
CA VAL A 240 14.53 0.95 -3.23
C VAL A 240 14.46 1.98 -4.37
N LEU A 241 13.65 1.72 -5.41
CA LEU A 241 13.45 2.67 -6.51
C LEU A 241 12.84 3.99 -6.02
N TYR A 242 11.85 3.95 -5.12
CA TYR A 242 11.26 5.17 -4.52
C TYR A 242 12.23 5.96 -3.63
N ALA A 243 13.29 5.35 -3.14
CA ALA A 243 14.34 6.03 -2.39
C ALA A 243 15.33 6.79 -3.28
N LEU A 244 15.34 6.55 -4.59
CA LEU A 244 16.15 7.30 -5.56
C LEU A 244 15.50 8.66 -5.81
N GLU A 245 16.28 9.72 -5.59
CA GLU A 245 15.81 11.08 -5.82
C GLU A 245 15.37 11.28 -7.27
N GLY A 246 14.21 11.90 -7.45
CA GLY A 246 13.63 12.13 -8.78
C GLY A 246 12.69 11.04 -9.27
N VAL A 247 12.58 9.91 -8.58
CA VAL A 247 11.54 8.90 -8.88
C VAL A 247 10.22 9.32 -8.26
N ALA A 248 9.22 9.50 -9.11
CA ALA A 248 7.85 9.83 -8.72
C ALA A 248 6.99 8.59 -8.49
N GLU A 249 7.02 7.65 -9.45
CA GLU A 249 6.35 6.36 -9.35
C GLU A 249 7.27 5.27 -9.89
N ALA A 250 7.14 4.07 -9.32
CA ALA A 250 7.88 2.91 -9.76
C ALA A 250 7.02 1.65 -9.68
N ALA A 251 7.19 0.77 -10.66
CA ALA A 251 6.65 -0.58 -10.66
C ALA A 251 7.69 -1.56 -11.16
N LEU A 252 7.73 -2.76 -10.56
CA LEU A 252 8.55 -3.86 -11.03
C LEU A 252 7.68 -4.93 -11.67
N VAL A 253 8.07 -5.39 -12.86
CA VAL A 253 7.42 -6.49 -13.58
C VAL A 253 8.45 -7.52 -14.03
N GLY A 254 7.99 -8.75 -14.19
CA GLY A 254 8.78 -9.81 -14.83
C GLY A 254 8.50 -9.80 -16.33
N VAL A 255 9.55 -9.87 -17.13
CA VAL A 255 9.46 -10.02 -18.58
C VAL A 255 10.12 -11.34 -19.00
N PRO A 256 9.65 -12.00 -20.06
CA PRO A 256 10.30 -13.22 -20.56
C PRO A 256 11.78 -12.98 -20.89
N ASP A 257 12.63 -13.92 -20.48
CA ASP A 257 14.07 -13.93 -20.77
C ASP A 257 14.48 -15.34 -21.21
N GLU A 258 15.19 -15.44 -22.32
CA GLU A 258 15.55 -16.73 -22.95
C GLU A 258 16.52 -17.57 -22.10
N ILE A 259 17.36 -16.90 -21.28
CA ILE A 259 18.40 -17.59 -20.48
C ILE A 259 17.87 -17.86 -19.06
N GLN A 260 17.14 -16.91 -18.47
CA GLN A 260 16.72 -16.99 -17.06
C GLN A 260 15.23 -17.32 -16.89
N GLY A 261 14.50 -17.51 -17.99
CA GLY A 261 13.05 -17.67 -18.00
C GLY A 261 12.31 -16.35 -17.72
N GLN A 262 12.80 -15.54 -16.79
CA GLN A 262 12.23 -14.22 -16.46
C GLN A 262 13.35 -13.25 -16.03
N ALA A 263 13.32 -12.03 -16.59
CA ALA A 263 14.12 -10.89 -16.17
C ALA A 263 13.27 -9.85 -15.46
N LEU A 264 13.87 -9.12 -14.54
CA LEU A 264 13.20 -8.01 -13.83
C LEU A 264 13.31 -6.74 -14.65
N LYS A 265 12.18 -6.04 -14.80
CA LYS A 265 12.07 -4.75 -15.48
C LYS A 265 11.46 -3.72 -14.53
N ALA A 266 12.20 -2.64 -14.28
CA ALA A 266 11.70 -1.47 -13.58
C ALA A 266 11.01 -0.52 -14.57
N ILE A 267 9.80 -0.08 -14.25
CA ILE A 267 9.07 0.93 -15.00
C ILE A 267 8.93 2.13 -14.09
N ILE A 268 9.46 3.28 -14.51
CA ILE A 268 9.67 4.45 -13.65
C ILE A 268 9.00 5.67 -14.28
N VAL A 269 8.32 6.45 -13.44
CA VAL A 269 7.88 7.80 -13.73
C VAL A 269 8.78 8.76 -12.97
N LEU A 270 9.38 9.72 -13.65
CA LEU A 270 10.21 10.74 -13.04
C LEU A 270 9.38 11.94 -12.57
N ALA A 271 9.87 12.62 -11.57
CA ALA A 271 9.32 13.90 -11.15
C ALA A 271 9.58 14.98 -12.23
N ASP A 272 8.71 16.00 -12.26
CA ASP A 272 8.80 17.08 -13.26
C ASP A 272 10.16 17.76 -13.29
N GLY A 273 10.77 17.77 -14.49
CA GLY A 273 12.06 18.41 -14.74
C GLY A 273 13.28 17.61 -14.29
N VAL A 274 13.09 16.38 -13.79
CA VAL A 274 14.15 15.45 -13.46
C VAL A 274 14.55 14.62 -14.69
N ARG A 275 15.83 14.36 -14.83
CA ARG A 275 16.38 13.41 -15.82
C ARG A 275 17.23 12.40 -15.08
N LEU A 276 16.98 11.13 -15.31
CA LEU A 276 17.76 9.99 -14.83
C LEU A 276 18.02 9.06 -16.01
N GLU A 277 19.21 8.50 -16.04
CA GLU A 277 19.59 7.47 -16.99
C GLU A 277 19.37 6.08 -16.37
N ALA A 278 19.16 5.07 -17.19
CA ALA A 278 18.94 3.70 -16.74
C ALA A 278 20.08 3.17 -15.86
N ASP A 279 21.32 3.51 -16.23
CA ASP A 279 22.51 3.09 -15.48
C ASP A 279 22.53 3.62 -14.06
N ALA A 280 22.07 4.86 -13.84
CA ALA A 280 21.97 5.43 -12.48
C ALA A 280 20.94 4.70 -11.61
N VAL A 281 19.83 4.27 -12.21
CA VAL A 281 18.81 3.46 -11.54
C VAL A 281 19.37 2.09 -11.17
N ILE A 282 20.03 1.42 -12.11
CA ILE A 282 20.64 0.10 -11.89
C ILE A 282 21.72 0.19 -10.80
N ALA A 283 22.63 1.18 -10.89
CA ALA A 283 23.67 1.38 -9.88
C ALA A 283 23.08 1.63 -8.47
N HIS A 284 21.98 2.40 -8.39
CA HIS A 284 21.29 2.62 -7.12
C HIS A 284 20.72 1.32 -6.54
N CYS A 285 20.15 0.46 -7.38
CA CYS A 285 19.64 -0.86 -6.99
C CYS A 285 20.77 -1.80 -6.56
N MET A 286 21.86 -1.88 -7.35
CA MET A 286 23.03 -2.72 -7.03
C MET A 286 23.66 -2.41 -5.67
N ALA A 287 23.62 -1.16 -5.24
CA ALA A 287 24.16 -0.75 -3.95
C ALA A 287 23.29 -1.14 -2.74
N ARG A 288 22.05 -1.62 -2.98
CA ARG A 288 21.02 -1.78 -1.92
C ARG A 288 20.25 -3.09 -1.97
N LEU A 289 20.37 -3.86 -3.05
CA LEU A 289 19.65 -5.10 -3.28
C LEU A 289 20.61 -6.24 -3.56
N GLU A 290 20.17 -7.44 -3.30
CA GLU A 290 20.84 -8.64 -3.73
C GLU A 290 20.88 -8.72 -5.27
N ASP A 291 21.93 -9.28 -5.84
CA ASP A 291 22.18 -9.30 -7.29
C ASP A 291 21.02 -9.85 -8.14
N PHE A 292 20.32 -10.87 -7.61
CA PHE A 292 19.15 -11.45 -8.30
C PHE A 292 17.91 -10.55 -8.25
N MET A 293 17.88 -9.53 -7.40
CA MET A 293 16.77 -8.56 -7.26
C MET A 293 16.98 -7.31 -8.12
N VAL A 294 18.17 -7.10 -8.66
CA VAL A 294 18.48 -5.91 -9.47
C VAL A 294 17.75 -5.97 -10.81
N PRO A 295 16.99 -4.93 -11.20
CA PRO A 295 16.35 -4.88 -12.51
C PRO A 295 17.40 -4.85 -13.62
N ARG A 296 17.22 -5.67 -14.64
CA ARG A 296 18.07 -5.66 -15.85
C ARG A 296 17.59 -4.66 -16.91
N LEU A 297 16.32 -4.33 -16.85
CA LEU A 297 15.68 -3.43 -17.78
C LEU A 297 15.07 -2.27 -17.03
N VAL A 298 15.25 -1.06 -17.57
CA VAL A 298 14.62 0.16 -17.05
C VAL A 298 13.85 0.82 -18.20
N GLU A 299 12.59 1.14 -17.91
CA GLU A 299 11.74 1.87 -18.84
C GLU A 299 11.21 3.12 -18.15
N PHE A 300 11.35 4.27 -18.80
CA PHE A 300 10.76 5.51 -18.31
C PHE A 300 9.43 5.77 -19.01
N ARG A 301 8.40 6.16 -18.26
CA ARG A 301 7.06 6.50 -18.76
C ARG A 301 6.57 7.81 -18.15
N ASP A 302 5.63 8.46 -18.85
CA ASP A 302 4.97 9.67 -18.33
C ASP A 302 3.97 9.34 -17.21
N ALA A 303 3.36 8.16 -17.20
CA ALA A 303 2.43 7.71 -16.19
C ALA A 303 2.35 6.18 -16.10
N LEU A 304 2.00 5.65 -14.92
CA LEU A 304 1.66 4.24 -14.74
C LEU A 304 0.13 4.05 -14.82
N PRO A 305 -0.35 2.94 -15.42
CA PRO A 305 -1.78 2.61 -15.45
C PRO A 305 -2.30 2.32 -14.04
N LYS A 306 -3.43 2.92 -13.69
CA LYS A 306 -4.03 2.81 -12.36
C LYS A 306 -5.47 2.33 -12.41
N THR A 307 -5.91 1.72 -11.33
CA THR A 307 -7.34 1.43 -11.08
C THR A 307 -8.06 2.71 -10.66
N SER A 308 -9.40 2.67 -10.61
CA SER A 308 -10.21 3.77 -10.06
C SER A 308 -9.89 4.07 -8.58
N SER A 309 -9.35 3.10 -7.84
CA SER A 309 -8.90 3.26 -6.46
C SER A 309 -7.45 3.76 -6.33
N GLY A 310 -6.76 4.07 -7.44
CA GLY A 310 -5.41 4.59 -7.46
C GLY A 310 -4.29 3.53 -7.34
N LYS A 311 -4.60 2.24 -7.40
CA LYS A 311 -3.59 1.17 -7.39
C LYS A 311 -2.98 0.99 -8.78
N ILE A 312 -1.67 0.74 -8.86
CA ILE A 312 -0.99 0.42 -10.13
C ILE A 312 -1.53 -0.91 -10.68
N ARG A 313 -1.94 -0.91 -11.94
CA ARG A 313 -2.44 -2.07 -12.66
C ARG A 313 -1.28 -2.84 -13.29
N ARG A 314 -0.63 -3.74 -12.54
CA ARG A 314 0.55 -4.49 -13.01
C ARG A 314 0.29 -5.32 -14.26
N ALA A 315 -0.89 -5.92 -14.41
CA ALA A 315 -1.27 -6.68 -15.60
C ALA A 315 -1.22 -5.84 -16.89
N ALA A 316 -1.42 -4.52 -16.81
CA ALA A 316 -1.32 -3.61 -17.95
C ALA A 316 0.12 -3.12 -18.20
N LEU A 317 1.09 -3.54 -17.39
CA LEU A 317 2.52 -3.22 -17.52
C LEU A 317 3.32 -4.38 -18.13
N GLN A 318 2.72 -5.54 -18.30
CA GLN A 318 3.36 -6.67 -18.98
C GLN A 318 3.55 -6.36 -20.47
N PRO A 319 4.60 -6.86 -21.12
CA PRO A 319 5.00 -6.41 -22.44
C PRO A 319 3.93 -6.67 -23.50
N GLY A 320 3.34 -5.59 -24.02
CA GLY A 320 2.97 -5.50 -25.40
C GLY A 320 4.24 -5.12 -26.17
N GLU A 321 4.46 -5.70 -27.31
CA GLU A 321 5.63 -5.54 -28.17
C GLU A 321 6.17 -4.10 -28.21
N CYS A 322 7.31 -3.87 -27.65
CA CYS A 322 8.39 -2.93 -27.97
C CYS A 322 9.26 -2.66 -26.74
N THR A 323 10.40 -3.31 -26.63
CA THR A 323 11.40 -3.02 -25.60
C THR A 323 12.77 -2.97 -26.27
N GLN A 324 13.45 -1.84 -26.16
CA GLN A 324 14.88 -1.78 -26.44
C GLN A 324 15.62 -2.64 -25.40
N ARG A 325 16.31 -3.67 -25.86
CA ARG A 325 17.24 -4.46 -25.05
C ARG A 325 18.57 -3.73 -24.97
N PHE A 326 19.10 -3.61 -23.79
CA PHE A 326 20.53 -3.33 -23.58
C PHE A 326 21.21 -4.66 -23.24
N ASP A 327 22.05 -5.15 -24.12
CA ASP A 327 22.93 -6.29 -23.89
C ASP A 327 24.16 -5.81 -23.14
N PHE A 328 24.48 -6.46 -22.02
CA PHE A 328 25.73 -6.31 -21.27
C PHE A 328 26.57 -7.58 -21.42
#